data_4a19d1f6e3154d974dd2fdc4d14468c6
#
_entry.id   4a19d1f6e3154d974dd2fdc4d14468c6
#
_cell.length_a   1.000
_cell.length_b   1.000
_cell.length_c   1.000
_cell.angle_alpha   90.00
_cell.angle_beta   90.00
_cell.angle_gamma   90.00
#
_symmetry.space_group_name_H-M   'P 1'
#
loop_
_entity.id
_entity.type
_entity.pdbx_description
1 polymer ?
#
loop_
_entity_poly.entity_id
_entity_poly.type
_entity_poly.pdbx_seq_one_letter_code
_entity_poly.pdbx_strand_id
1 'polypeptide(L)'
;MSKPKIGFIGLGIMGLPMAKNLLKADYSLIAYDLNEKPLEEITQAGAQKATSNSEVASNCDIIITMLPNSPDVQKAVFSEGGIAEGLSSGQILIDMSSIAPLVSQDIAGKLAEKGVEMLDAPVSGGQETAQSGTLAIMVGGKEDIFNHCKPILDILGNPVLVGDIGAGGTTKLVNQSIVAVNIAVVAEALLLGKKAGVDPKRIFDAIKSGLAGSQCLTDKAPRMFAANYDPGFRMKLHVKDLTNVLSTSQALHNAMPLTAQVMEMMQTLMAEGHSEVDHGGLALFYEKMNGVSLKEELR
;
A
#
# COMPACT_ATOMS: atom_id res chain seq x y z
N MET A 1 -28.29 -12.97 -9.74
CA MET A 1 -27.82 -13.32 -8.38
C MET A 1 -27.71 -12.04 -7.57
N SER A 2 -28.02 -12.05 -6.28
CA SER A 2 -27.78 -10.91 -5.39
C SER A 2 -26.27 -10.66 -5.26
N LYS A 3 -25.86 -9.40 -5.11
CA LYS A 3 -24.47 -9.06 -4.82
C LYS A 3 -24.05 -9.69 -3.49
N PRO A 4 -22.81 -10.18 -3.34
CA PRO A 4 -22.30 -10.68 -2.07
C PRO A 4 -22.25 -9.56 -1.03
N LYS A 5 -22.43 -9.92 0.23
CA LYS A 5 -22.26 -9.02 1.36
C LYS A 5 -20.79 -8.92 1.73
N ILE A 6 -20.27 -7.71 1.84
CA ILE A 6 -18.83 -7.46 2.05
C ILE A 6 -18.58 -7.03 3.49
N GLY A 7 -17.62 -7.68 4.13
CA GLY A 7 -16.99 -7.22 5.35
C GLY A 7 -15.76 -6.37 5.07
N PHE A 8 -15.60 -5.22 5.71
CA PHE A 8 -14.42 -4.38 5.53
C PHE A 8 -13.76 -4.06 6.88
N ILE A 9 -12.51 -4.48 7.06
CA ILE A 9 -11.75 -4.34 8.30
C ILE A 9 -10.52 -3.48 8.05
N GLY A 10 -10.42 -2.38 8.80
CA GLY A 10 -9.36 -1.39 8.65
C GLY A 10 -9.80 -0.21 7.77
N LEU A 11 -10.20 0.88 8.42
CA LEU A 11 -10.73 2.10 7.80
C LEU A 11 -9.74 3.27 7.90
N GLY A 12 -8.45 2.96 7.76
CA GLY A 12 -7.40 3.98 7.69
C GLY A 12 -7.49 4.83 6.41
N ILE A 13 -6.41 5.58 6.15
CA ILE A 13 -6.32 6.53 5.00
C ILE A 13 -6.60 5.86 3.64
N MET A 14 -6.33 4.57 3.51
CA MET A 14 -6.60 3.79 2.31
C MET A 14 -7.97 3.08 2.38
N GLY A 15 -8.25 2.39 3.50
CA GLY A 15 -9.44 1.54 3.62
C GLY A 15 -10.76 2.30 3.61
N LEU A 16 -10.83 3.45 4.26
CA LEU A 16 -12.06 4.26 4.30
C LEU A 16 -12.54 4.69 2.91
N PRO A 17 -11.71 5.29 2.03
CA PRO A 17 -12.15 5.60 0.66
C PRO A 17 -12.47 4.36 -0.17
N MET A 18 -11.75 3.25 0.00
CA MET A 18 -12.05 1.98 -0.68
C MET A 18 -13.44 1.45 -0.26
N ALA A 19 -13.73 1.42 1.03
CA ALA A 19 -15.04 1.02 1.56
C ALA A 19 -16.17 1.92 1.03
N LYS A 20 -15.95 3.23 0.97
CA LYS A 20 -16.91 4.17 0.36
C LYS A 20 -17.18 3.90 -1.12
N ASN A 21 -16.17 3.50 -1.89
CA ASN A 21 -16.35 3.15 -3.30
C ASN A 21 -17.22 1.91 -3.47
N LEU A 22 -17.09 0.92 -2.58
CA LEU A 22 -17.97 -0.26 -2.59
C LEU A 22 -19.41 0.09 -2.25
N LEU A 23 -19.65 0.98 -1.28
CA LEU A 23 -20.99 1.49 -0.97
C LEU A 23 -21.61 2.23 -2.16
N LYS A 24 -20.84 3.11 -2.84
CA LYS A 24 -21.28 3.83 -4.05
C LYS A 24 -21.63 2.87 -5.20
N ALA A 25 -21.03 1.70 -5.22
CA ALA A 25 -21.32 0.64 -6.18
C ALA A 25 -22.43 -0.32 -5.67
N ASP A 26 -23.26 0.12 -4.71
CA ASP A 26 -24.42 -0.60 -4.17
C ASP A 26 -24.09 -1.99 -3.58
N TYR A 27 -22.93 -2.16 -2.95
CA TYR A 27 -22.64 -3.33 -2.13
C TYR A 27 -23.11 -3.10 -0.69
N SER A 28 -23.72 -4.13 -0.10
CA SER A 28 -23.99 -4.15 1.35
C SER A 28 -22.69 -4.34 2.10
N LEU A 29 -22.38 -3.43 3.04
CA LEU A 29 -21.11 -3.41 3.75
C LEU A 29 -21.32 -3.50 5.26
N ILE A 30 -20.56 -4.38 5.92
CA ILE A 30 -20.34 -4.36 7.37
C ILE A 30 -18.89 -3.96 7.60
N ALA A 31 -18.66 -2.99 8.47
CA ALA A 31 -17.33 -2.45 8.70
C ALA A 31 -16.90 -2.52 10.16
N TYR A 32 -15.58 -2.70 10.37
CA TYR A 32 -14.96 -2.62 11.67
C TYR A 32 -13.59 -1.92 11.60
N ASP A 33 -13.31 -1.10 12.60
CA ASP A 33 -11.99 -0.49 12.86
C ASP A 33 -11.84 -0.29 14.37
N LEU A 34 -10.60 -0.26 14.84
CA LEU A 34 -10.29 0.05 16.24
C LEU A 34 -10.56 1.53 16.59
N ASN A 35 -10.56 2.41 15.58
CA ASN A 35 -10.81 3.82 15.73
C ASN A 35 -12.29 4.12 15.42
N GLU A 36 -12.95 4.76 16.38
CA GLU A 36 -14.37 5.07 16.29
C GLU A 36 -14.68 6.08 15.16
N LYS A 37 -13.84 7.11 14.98
CA LYS A 37 -14.09 8.18 14.01
C LYS A 37 -14.30 7.70 12.57
N PRO A 38 -13.41 6.89 11.94
CA PRO A 38 -13.65 6.37 10.59
C PRO A 38 -14.82 5.37 10.55
N LEU A 39 -15.10 4.68 11.66
CA LEU A 39 -16.24 3.76 11.77
C LEU A 39 -17.57 4.53 11.76
N GLU A 40 -17.67 5.64 12.47
CA GLU A 40 -18.82 6.54 12.40
C GLU A 40 -19.01 7.11 10.99
N GLU A 41 -17.93 7.54 10.35
CA GLU A 41 -17.95 8.12 9.01
C GLU A 41 -18.46 7.14 7.95
N ILE A 42 -18.03 5.88 8.00
CA ILE A 42 -18.49 4.87 7.05
C ILE A 42 -19.94 4.44 7.34
N THR A 43 -20.35 4.45 8.62
CA THR A 43 -21.74 4.16 9.02
C THR A 43 -22.68 5.24 8.52
N GLN A 44 -22.30 6.51 8.60
CA GLN A 44 -23.08 7.62 8.01
C GLN A 44 -23.16 7.51 6.49
N ALA A 45 -22.18 6.88 5.83
CA ALA A 45 -22.21 6.60 4.40
C ALA A 45 -23.07 5.38 4.02
N GLY A 46 -23.61 4.63 4.99
CA GLY A 46 -24.56 3.53 4.76
C GLY A 46 -24.05 2.12 5.12
N ALA A 47 -22.84 1.98 5.67
CA ALA A 47 -22.36 0.70 6.17
C ALA A 47 -23.00 0.33 7.52
N GLN A 48 -23.09 -0.97 7.80
CA GLN A 48 -23.39 -1.46 9.15
C GLN A 48 -22.11 -1.49 9.98
N LYS A 49 -22.17 -1.04 11.23
CA LYS A 49 -21.07 -1.12 12.19
C LYS A 49 -21.06 -2.49 12.84
N ALA A 50 -19.89 -3.12 12.90
CA ALA A 50 -19.64 -4.29 13.73
C ALA A 50 -18.85 -3.93 15.00
N THR A 51 -18.89 -4.81 15.99
CA THR A 51 -18.19 -4.67 17.29
C THR A 51 -16.91 -5.48 17.37
N SER A 52 -16.70 -6.42 16.42
CA SER A 52 -15.49 -7.26 16.33
C SER A 52 -15.22 -7.73 14.91
N ASN A 53 -14.00 -8.24 14.68
CA ASN A 53 -13.63 -8.88 13.42
C ASN A 53 -14.44 -10.15 13.16
N SER A 54 -14.72 -10.94 14.20
CA SER A 54 -15.53 -12.17 14.08
C SER A 54 -16.98 -11.88 13.74
N GLU A 55 -17.56 -10.78 14.22
CA GLU A 55 -18.90 -10.35 13.84
C GLU A 55 -18.96 -9.97 12.35
N VAL A 56 -17.95 -9.27 11.84
CA VAL A 56 -17.84 -8.99 10.39
C VAL A 56 -17.81 -10.29 9.62
N ALA A 57 -16.95 -11.23 10.00
CA ALA A 57 -16.77 -12.51 9.29
C ALA A 57 -18.05 -13.37 9.31
N SER A 58 -18.75 -13.44 10.44
CA SER A 58 -19.97 -14.24 10.59
C SER A 58 -21.15 -13.76 9.73
N ASN A 59 -21.10 -12.52 9.25
CA ASN A 59 -22.24 -11.88 8.59
C ASN A 59 -21.97 -11.49 7.12
N CYS A 60 -20.83 -11.88 6.54
CA CYS A 60 -20.41 -11.46 5.21
C CYS A 60 -19.96 -12.66 4.37
N ASP A 61 -20.08 -12.57 3.05
CA ASP A 61 -19.61 -13.61 2.12
C ASP A 61 -18.13 -13.43 1.79
N ILE A 62 -17.69 -12.19 1.70
CA ILE A 62 -16.30 -11.80 1.36
C ILE A 62 -15.82 -10.80 2.40
N ILE A 63 -14.65 -11.03 2.98
CA ILE A 63 -14.02 -10.16 3.95
C ILE A 63 -12.81 -9.49 3.31
N ILE A 64 -12.72 -8.18 3.42
CA ILE A 64 -11.58 -7.37 2.95
C ILE A 64 -10.85 -6.82 4.15
N THR A 65 -9.52 -7.00 4.20
CA THR A 65 -8.66 -6.38 5.21
C THR A 65 -7.75 -5.34 4.56
N MET A 66 -7.58 -4.18 5.23
CA MET A 66 -6.65 -3.12 4.82
C MET A 66 -5.95 -2.56 6.06
N LEU A 67 -4.92 -3.27 6.51
CA LEU A 67 -4.26 -3.10 7.80
C LEU A 67 -2.79 -2.69 7.64
N PRO A 68 -2.14 -2.14 8.69
CA PRO A 68 -0.81 -1.54 8.56
C PRO A 68 0.31 -2.51 8.21
N ASN A 69 0.36 -3.72 8.82
CA ASN A 69 1.49 -4.64 8.68
C ASN A 69 1.11 -6.09 9.02
N SER A 70 2.04 -7.03 8.80
CA SER A 70 1.87 -8.47 9.04
C SER A 70 1.34 -8.82 10.43
N PRO A 71 1.89 -8.29 11.55
CA PRO A 71 1.35 -8.57 12.89
C PRO A 71 -0.10 -8.11 13.06
N ASP A 72 -0.47 -6.99 12.43
CA ASP A 72 -1.84 -6.46 12.54
C ASP A 72 -2.84 -7.37 11.82
N VAL A 73 -2.47 -7.86 10.62
CA VAL A 73 -3.30 -8.82 9.86
C VAL A 73 -3.41 -10.15 10.62
N GLN A 74 -2.30 -10.70 11.12
CA GLN A 74 -2.32 -11.94 11.90
C GLN A 74 -3.19 -11.80 13.16
N LYS A 75 -3.08 -10.68 13.86
CA LYS A 75 -3.93 -10.37 15.03
C LYS A 75 -5.40 -10.26 14.64
N ALA A 76 -5.73 -9.53 13.57
CA ALA A 76 -7.11 -9.40 13.10
C ALA A 76 -7.71 -10.74 12.69
N VAL A 77 -6.90 -11.65 12.14
CA VAL A 77 -7.38 -12.97 11.72
C VAL A 77 -7.48 -13.96 12.89
N PHE A 78 -6.46 -14.08 13.75
CA PHE A 78 -6.32 -15.21 14.68
C PHE A 78 -6.45 -14.89 16.17
N SER A 79 -6.52 -13.61 16.59
CA SER A 79 -6.73 -13.30 18.00
C SER A 79 -8.17 -13.62 18.45
N GLU A 80 -8.40 -13.60 19.74
CA GLU A 80 -9.76 -13.66 20.33
C GLU A 80 -10.66 -12.60 19.68
N GLY A 81 -11.86 -12.98 19.22
CA GLY A 81 -12.75 -12.14 18.43
C GLY A 81 -12.25 -11.86 17.00
N GLY A 82 -11.26 -12.62 16.52
CA GLY A 82 -10.68 -12.48 15.21
C GLY A 82 -11.53 -13.05 14.07
N ILE A 83 -11.13 -12.74 12.84
CA ILE A 83 -11.85 -13.17 11.63
C ILE A 83 -12.07 -14.68 11.60
N ALA A 84 -11.04 -15.48 11.95
CA ALA A 84 -11.06 -16.93 11.87
C ALA A 84 -12.10 -17.59 12.79
N GLU A 85 -12.56 -16.90 13.85
CA GLU A 85 -13.63 -17.40 14.72
C GLU A 85 -15.02 -17.28 14.10
N GLY A 86 -15.22 -16.23 13.26
CA GLY A 86 -16.50 -15.98 12.59
C GLY A 86 -16.62 -16.62 11.22
N LEU A 87 -15.50 -17.12 10.63
CA LEU A 87 -15.50 -17.68 9.28
C LEU A 87 -16.17 -19.06 9.19
N SER A 88 -16.87 -19.26 8.09
CA SER A 88 -17.47 -20.52 7.67
C SER A 88 -16.92 -20.95 6.31
N SER A 89 -17.00 -22.26 6.00
CA SER A 89 -16.58 -22.80 4.70
C SER A 89 -17.29 -22.12 3.54
N GLY A 90 -16.54 -21.83 2.49
CA GLY A 90 -17.02 -21.17 1.26
C GLY A 90 -16.89 -19.63 1.26
N GLN A 91 -16.50 -19.02 2.38
CA GLN A 91 -16.18 -17.59 2.42
C GLN A 91 -14.79 -17.29 1.85
N ILE A 92 -14.54 -16.02 1.51
CA ILE A 92 -13.28 -15.57 0.93
C ILE A 92 -12.73 -14.42 1.77
N LEU A 93 -11.43 -14.49 2.11
CA LEU A 93 -10.66 -13.37 2.65
C LEU A 93 -9.84 -12.73 1.53
N ILE A 94 -9.97 -11.42 1.35
CA ILE A 94 -9.11 -10.61 0.46
C ILE A 94 -8.27 -9.71 1.34
N ASP A 95 -6.99 -10.03 1.50
CA ASP A 95 -6.08 -9.14 2.22
C ASP A 95 -5.44 -8.13 1.25
N MET A 96 -5.84 -6.87 1.36
CA MET A 96 -5.29 -5.77 0.55
C MET A 96 -4.16 -5.03 1.28
N SER A 97 -3.72 -5.54 2.40
CA SER A 97 -2.62 -4.99 3.20
C SER A 97 -1.26 -5.28 2.55
N SER A 98 -0.28 -4.39 2.80
CA SER A 98 1.11 -4.63 2.38
C SER A 98 1.86 -5.38 3.48
N ILE A 99 1.82 -6.72 3.43
CA ILE A 99 2.45 -7.65 4.37
C ILE A 99 3.50 -8.54 3.70
N ALA A 100 4.26 -9.26 4.51
CA ALA A 100 5.25 -10.22 3.99
C ALA A 100 4.57 -11.39 3.27
N PRO A 101 5.03 -11.80 2.07
CA PRO A 101 4.40 -12.87 1.28
C PRO A 101 4.27 -14.20 2.03
N LEU A 102 5.27 -14.57 2.83
CA LEU A 102 5.24 -15.79 3.66
C LEU A 102 4.13 -15.76 4.71
N VAL A 103 3.79 -14.56 5.21
CA VAL A 103 2.69 -14.39 6.17
C VAL A 103 1.35 -14.60 5.47
N SER A 104 1.18 -14.09 4.26
CA SER A 104 -0.03 -14.34 3.45
C SER A 104 -0.21 -15.83 3.19
N GLN A 105 0.87 -16.54 2.86
CA GLN A 105 0.85 -17.99 2.64
C GLN A 105 0.49 -18.78 3.91
N ASP A 106 1.05 -18.40 5.07
CA ASP A 106 0.73 -19.04 6.35
C ASP A 106 -0.75 -18.82 6.73
N ILE A 107 -1.25 -17.59 6.58
CA ILE A 107 -2.67 -17.27 6.84
C ILE A 107 -3.57 -18.09 5.92
N ALA A 108 -3.30 -18.10 4.62
CA ALA A 108 -4.10 -18.82 3.64
C ALA A 108 -4.11 -20.33 3.90
N GLY A 109 -2.96 -20.93 4.25
CA GLY A 109 -2.86 -22.36 4.61
C GLY A 109 -3.77 -22.71 5.79
N LYS A 110 -3.75 -21.90 6.87
CA LYS A 110 -4.60 -22.11 8.05
C LYS A 110 -6.09 -21.90 7.77
N LEU A 111 -6.44 -20.96 6.90
CA LEU A 111 -7.83 -20.72 6.51
C LEU A 111 -8.36 -21.80 5.58
N ALA A 112 -7.53 -22.37 4.72
CA ALA A 112 -7.89 -23.48 3.85
C ALA A 112 -8.32 -24.74 4.64
N GLU A 113 -7.75 -24.98 5.83
CA GLU A 113 -8.19 -26.07 6.74
C GLU A 113 -9.66 -25.91 7.17
N LYS A 114 -10.19 -24.69 7.11
CA LYS A 114 -11.62 -24.37 7.39
C LYS A 114 -12.47 -24.29 6.13
N GLY A 115 -11.91 -24.56 4.95
CA GLY A 115 -12.60 -24.43 3.67
C GLY A 115 -12.82 -22.97 3.24
N VAL A 116 -11.96 -22.05 3.70
CA VAL A 116 -11.98 -20.62 3.36
C VAL A 116 -10.86 -20.33 2.37
N GLU A 117 -11.19 -19.65 1.27
CA GLU A 117 -10.21 -19.23 0.28
C GLU A 117 -9.64 -17.86 0.60
N MET A 118 -8.41 -17.58 0.13
CA MET A 118 -7.77 -16.30 0.34
C MET A 118 -7.14 -15.76 -0.95
N LEU A 119 -7.22 -14.42 -1.12
CA LEU A 119 -6.42 -13.66 -2.07
C LEU A 119 -5.53 -12.69 -1.28
N ASP A 120 -4.25 -12.60 -1.63
CA ASP A 120 -3.38 -11.48 -1.23
C ASP A 120 -3.38 -10.45 -2.37
N ALA A 121 -3.89 -9.26 -2.06
CA ALA A 121 -4.21 -8.25 -3.07
C ALA A 121 -3.69 -6.84 -2.69
N PRO A 122 -2.40 -6.69 -2.32
CA PRO A 122 -1.84 -5.39 -1.98
C PRO A 122 -1.97 -4.38 -3.11
N VAL A 123 -2.03 -3.09 -2.71
CA VAL A 123 -2.32 -1.99 -3.61
C VAL A 123 -1.17 -0.99 -3.75
N SER A 124 -1.17 -0.27 -4.87
CA SER A 124 -0.26 0.86 -5.11
C SER A 124 -1.02 2.03 -5.76
N GLY A 125 -0.65 3.29 -5.35
CA GLY A 125 -1.23 4.52 -5.89
C GLY A 125 -1.43 5.62 -4.84
N GLY A 126 -1.61 5.28 -3.57
CA GLY A 126 -1.83 6.23 -2.48
C GLY A 126 -3.29 6.65 -2.33
N GLN A 127 -3.52 7.69 -1.50
CA GLN A 127 -4.86 8.09 -1.07
C GLN A 127 -5.76 8.56 -2.23
N GLU A 128 -5.21 9.35 -3.16
CA GLU A 128 -5.98 9.91 -4.28
C GLU A 128 -6.51 8.81 -5.19
N THR A 129 -5.69 7.79 -5.49
CA THR A 129 -6.11 6.64 -6.31
C THR A 129 -7.06 5.71 -5.55
N ALA A 130 -6.95 5.61 -4.22
CA ALA A 130 -7.93 4.92 -3.40
C ALA A 130 -9.30 5.61 -3.43
N GLN A 131 -9.32 6.95 -3.43
CA GLN A 131 -10.55 7.75 -3.54
C GLN A 131 -11.21 7.64 -4.93
N SER A 132 -10.39 7.67 -5.97
CA SER A 132 -10.87 7.59 -7.37
C SER A 132 -11.18 6.16 -7.84
N GLY A 133 -10.83 5.12 -7.07
CA GLY A 133 -11.00 3.72 -7.49
C GLY A 133 -10.07 3.32 -8.64
N THR A 134 -8.84 3.84 -8.65
CA THR A 134 -7.86 3.61 -9.73
C THR A 134 -6.55 2.99 -9.22
N LEU A 135 -6.61 2.28 -8.08
CA LEU A 135 -5.46 1.59 -7.52
C LEU A 135 -4.88 0.55 -8.48
N ALA A 136 -3.56 0.40 -8.53
CA ALA A 136 -2.96 -0.82 -9.05
C ALA A 136 -3.10 -1.91 -7.98
N ILE A 137 -3.73 -3.05 -8.32
CA ILE A 137 -4.00 -4.15 -7.39
C ILE A 137 -3.27 -5.39 -7.89
N MET A 138 -2.34 -5.89 -7.09
CA MET A 138 -1.47 -7.04 -7.42
C MET A 138 -2.04 -8.27 -6.71
N VAL A 139 -2.70 -9.17 -7.45
CA VAL A 139 -3.45 -10.27 -6.82
C VAL A 139 -2.71 -11.58 -6.92
N GLY A 140 -2.53 -12.23 -5.77
CA GLY A 140 -2.08 -13.62 -5.67
C GLY A 140 -3.22 -14.51 -5.16
N GLY A 141 -3.33 -15.72 -5.71
CA GLY A 141 -4.32 -16.71 -5.33
C GLY A 141 -4.86 -17.51 -6.50
N LYS A 142 -5.88 -18.33 -6.26
CA LYS A 142 -6.49 -19.17 -7.30
C LYS A 142 -7.25 -18.33 -8.33
N GLU A 143 -7.14 -18.70 -9.60
CA GLU A 143 -7.74 -17.95 -10.72
C GLU A 143 -9.27 -17.94 -10.67
N ASP A 144 -9.92 -19.01 -10.26
CA ASP A 144 -11.37 -19.08 -10.12
C ASP A 144 -11.88 -18.14 -9.00
N ILE A 145 -11.15 -18.07 -7.88
CA ILE A 145 -11.44 -17.14 -6.77
C ILE A 145 -11.20 -15.69 -7.19
N PHE A 146 -10.10 -15.43 -7.92
CA PHE A 146 -9.85 -14.12 -8.50
C PHE A 146 -10.98 -13.68 -9.43
N ASN A 147 -11.39 -14.54 -10.37
CA ASN A 147 -12.46 -14.24 -11.30
C ASN A 147 -13.80 -13.99 -10.59
N HIS A 148 -14.09 -14.73 -9.50
CA HIS A 148 -15.25 -14.49 -8.65
C HIS A 148 -15.21 -13.11 -7.96
N CYS A 149 -14.05 -12.70 -7.44
CA CYS A 149 -13.87 -11.44 -6.73
C CYS A 149 -13.60 -10.23 -7.65
N LYS A 150 -13.24 -10.47 -8.92
CA LYS A 150 -12.87 -9.42 -9.87
C LYS A 150 -13.87 -8.27 -9.98
N PRO A 151 -15.20 -8.50 -10.03
CA PRO A 151 -16.17 -7.39 -10.08
C PRO A 151 -16.09 -6.44 -8.86
N ILE A 152 -15.64 -6.93 -7.70
CA ILE A 152 -15.45 -6.13 -6.49
C ILE A 152 -14.14 -5.37 -6.59
N LEU A 153 -13.07 -6.05 -7.03
CA LEU A 153 -11.74 -5.45 -7.18
C LEU A 153 -11.69 -4.37 -8.26
N ASP A 154 -12.45 -4.52 -9.36
CA ASP A 154 -12.57 -3.53 -10.45
C ASP A 154 -13.16 -2.18 -9.97
N ILE A 155 -13.93 -2.16 -8.87
CA ILE A 155 -14.43 -0.92 -8.25
C ILE A 155 -13.30 -0.17 -7.53
N LEU A 156 -12.33 -0.91 -7.02
CA LEU A 156 -11.23 -0.37 -6.24
C LEU A 156 -10.03 0.03 -7.10
N GLY A 157 -9.91 -0.56 -8.31
CA GLY A 157 -8.80 -0.27 -9.21
C GLY A 157 -8.65 -1.24 -10.36
N ASN A 158 -7.41 -1.48 -10.76
CA ASN A 158 -7.02 -2.34 -11.86
C ASN A 158 -6.38 -3.63 -11.30
N PRO A 159 -7.15 -4.70 -11.03
CA PRO A 159 -6.62 -5.93 -10.49
C PRO A 159 -5.93 -6.77 -11.57
N VAL A 160 -4.74 -7.25 -11.25
CA VAL A 160 -3.97 -8.18 -12.08
C VAL A 160 -3.62 -9.41 -11.25
N LEU A 161 -4.08 -10.59 -11.68
CA LEU A 161 -3.64 -11.85 -11.11
C LEU A 161 -2.18 -12.12 -11.55
N VAL A 162 -1.28 -12.23 -10.58
CA VAL A 162 0.17 -12.35 -10.84
C VAL A 162 0.74 -13.72 -10.47
N GLY A 163 -0.06 -14.60 -9.91
CA GLY A 163 0.33 -15.97 -9.53
C GLY A 163 -0.46 -16.48 -8.33
N ASP A 164 0.04 -17.54 -7.72
CA ASP A 164 -0.56 -18.14 -6.52
C ASP A 164 -0.44 -17.23 -5.30
N ILE A 165 -1.04 -17.67 -4.17
CA ILE A 165 -1.01 -16.94 -2.89
C ILE A 165 0.42 -16.53 -2.49
N GLY A 166 0.60 -15.25 -2.12
CA GLY A 166 1.90 -14.62 -1.85
C GLY A 166 2.53 -13.93 -3.07
N ALA A 167 2.05 -14.20 -4.29
CA ALA A 167 2.56 -13.55 -5.50
C ALA A 167 2.17 -12.05 -5.57
N GLY A 168 1.00 -11.69 -5.09
CA GLY A 168 0.59 -10.29 -4.94
C GLY A 168 1.52 -9.53 -4.02
N GLY A 169 1.77 -10.05 -2.81
CA GLY A 169 2.73 -9.50 -1.85
C GLY A 169 4.12 -9.38 -2.44
N THR A 170 4.63 -10.44 -3.10
CA THR A 170 5.94 -10.41 -3.78
C THR A 170 6.00 -9.32 -4.84
N THR A 171 4.97 -9.17 -5.66
CA THR A 171 4.90 -8.11 -6.67
C THR A 171 4.89 -6.72 -6.04
N LYS A 172 4.20 -6.57 -4.90
CA LYS A 172 4.26 -5.32 -4.11
C LYS A 172 5.67 -5.03 -3.61
N LEU A 173 6.43 -6.02 -3.15
CA LEU A 173 7.83 -5.82 -2.73
C LEU A 173 8.70 -5.34 -3.89
N VAL A 174 8.54 -5.91 -5.08
CA VAL A 174 9.21 -5.45 -6.32
C VAL A 174 8.84 -3.99 -6.61
N ASN A 175 7.55 -3.65 -6.58
CA ASN A 175 7.08 -2.27 -6.78
C ASN A 175 7.73 -1.30 -5.79
N GLN A 176 7.76 -1.63 -4.49
CA GLN A 176 8.29 -0.72 -3.47
C GLN A 176 9.81 -0.53 -3.60
N SER A 177 10.55 -1.54 -4.01
CA SER A 177 11.98 -1.42 -4.31
C SER A 177 12.23 -0.45 -5.46
N ILE A 178 11.47 -0.60 -6.56
CA ILE A 178 11.59 0.28 -7.73
C ILE A 178 11.22 1.72 -7.35
N VAL A 179 10.13 1.93 -6.62
CA VAL A 179 9.70 3.26 -6.16
C VAL A 179 10.76 3.92 -5.29
N ALA A 180 11.32 3.20 -4.31
CA ALA A 180 12.34 3.73 -3.41
C ALA A 180 13.60 4.19 -4.16
N VAL A 181 14.13 3.33 -5.03
CA VAL A 181 15.34 3.63 -5.82
C VAL A 181 15.07 4.75 -6.83
N ASN A 182 13.88 4.79 -7.45
CA ASN A 182 13.52 5.88 -8.35
C ASN A 182 13.47 7.23 -7.62
N ILE A 183 12.89 7.30 -6.42
CA ILE A 183 12.88 8.56 -5.64
C ILE A 183 14.31 8.98 -5.30
N ALA A 184 15.16 8.04 -4.91
CA ALA A 184 16.56 8.31 -4.59
C ALA A 184 17.30 8.90 -5.78
N VAL A 185 17.25 8.22 -6.95
CA VAL A 185 17.98 8.68 -8.14
C VAL A 185 17.44 9.99 -8.71
N VAL A 186 16.13 10.25 -8.58
CA VAL A 186 15.52 11.52 -8.97
C VAL A 186 16.11 12.68 -8.15
N ALA A 187 16.17 12.54 -6.83
CA ALA A 187 16.72 13.56 -5.94
C ALA A 187 18.22 13.79 -6.23
N GLU A 188 18.98 12.72 -6.32
CA GLU A 188 20.42 12.75 -6.57
C GLU A 188 20.76 13.44 -7.91
N ALA A 189 20.10 13.03 -8.98
CA ALA A 189 20.36 13.56 -10.33
C ALA A 189 19.94 15.03 -10.48
N LEU A 190 18.80 15.43 -9.92
CA LEU A 190 18.35 16.83 -9.99
C LEU A 190 19.29 17.76 -9.21
N LEU A 191 19.86 17.32 -8.10
CA LEU A 191 20.88 18.08 -7.34
C LEU A 191 22.19 18.24 -8.12
N LEU A 192 22.61 17.23 -8.88
CA LEU A 192 23.76 17.37 -9.77
C LEU A 192 23.54 18.52 -10.76
N GLY A 193 22.36 18.56 -11.40
CA GLY A 193 21.99 19.63 -12.33
C GLY A 193 22.00 20.99 -11.65
N LYS A 194 21.41 21.12 -10.46
CA LYS A 194 21.42 22.37 -9.70
C LYS A 194 22.84 22.84 -9.34
N LYS A 195 23.71 21.93 -8.91
CA LYS A 195 25.13 22.28 -8.64
C LYS A 195 25.88 22.69 -9.90
N ALA A 196 25.51 22.17 -11.06
CA ALA A 196 26.07 22.58 -12.36
C ALA A 196 25.48 23.93 -12.88
N GLY A 197 24.61 24.59 -12.11
CA GLY A 197 24.00 25.86 -12.46
C GLY A 197 22.81 25.76 -13.42
N VAL A 198 22.27 24.55 -13.64
CA VAL A 198 21.08 24.33 -14.44
C VAL A 198 19.83 24.30 -13.56
N ASP A 199 18.78 25.00 -13.98
CA ASP A 199 17.50 25.00 -13.26
C ASP A 199 16.89 23.58 -13.23
N PRO A 200 16.68 22.97 -12.06
CA PRO A 200 16.13 21.62 -11.95
C PRO A 200 14.77 21.43 -12.60
N LYS A 201 13.96 22.48 -12.68
CA LYS A 201 12.65 22.47 -13.34
C LYS A 201 12.77 22.34 -14.84
N ARG A 202 13.75 23.02 -15.44
CA ARG A 202 14.06 22.88 -16.88
C ARG A 202 14.63 21.50 -17.20
N ILE A 203 15.44 20.94 -16.30
CA ILE A 203 15.92 19.56 -16.42
C ILE A 203 14.72 18.61 -16.41
N PHE A 204 13.84 18.73 -15.40
CA PHE A 204 12.62 17.93 -15.29
C PHE A 204 11.79 17.98 -16.57
N ASP A 205 11.53 19.19 -17.10
CA ASP A 205 10.73 19.35 -18.31
C ASP A 205 11.38 18.70 -19.55
N ALA A 206 12.70 18.72 -19.63
CA ALA A 206 13.43 18.11 -20.73
C ALA A 206 13.45 16.57 -20.70
N ILE A 207 13.46 15.95 -19.50
CA ILE A 207 13.69 14.50 -19.37
C ILE A 207 12.43 13.69 -19.05
N LYS A 208 11.35 14.31 -18.54
CA LYS A 208 10.16 13.60 -18.05
C LYS A 208 9.46 12.71 -19.08
N SER A 209 9.58 13.02 -20.36
CA SER A 209 9.00 12.24 -21.46
C SER A 209 9.99 11.29 -22.14
N GLY A 210 11.26 11.28 -21.73
CA GLY A 210 12.30 10.39 -22.25
C GLY A 210 12.48 9.11 -21.43
N LEU A 211 13.55 8.36 -21.70
CA LEU A 211 13.88 7.11 -21.00
C LEU A 211 14.09 7.28 -19.48
N ALA A 212 14.52 8.47 -19.05
CA ALA A 212 14.67 8.80 -17.64
C ALA A 212 13.33 9.12 -16.97
N GLY A 213 12.25 9.24 -17.75
CA GLY A 213 10.90 9.50 -17.24
C GLY A 213 10.36 8.35 -16.39
N SER A 214 9.64 8.69 -15.32
CA SER A 214 8.92 7.75 -14.48
C SER A 214 7.77 8.46 -13.79
N GLN A 215 6.77 7.68 -13.34
CA GLN A 215 5.71 8.25 -12.49
C GLN A 215 6.29 8.84 -11.19
N CYS A 216 7.36 8.25 -10.65
CA CYS A 216 8.07 8.80 -9.50
C CYS A 216 8.68 10.18 -9.79
N LEU A 217 9.34 10.34 -10.93
CA LEU A 217 9.87 11.65 -11.36
C LEU A 217 8.74 12.67 -11.49
N THR A 218 7.65 12.29 -12.16
CA THR A 218 6.53 13.20 -12.43
C THR A 218 5.81 13.65 -11.16
N ASP A 219 5.65 12.75 -10.19
CA ASP A 219 4.95 13.05 -8.94
C ASP A 219 5.87 13.72 -7.90
N LYS A 220 7.12 13.26 -7.76
CA LYS A 220 7.99 13.70 -6.66
C LYS A 220 8.83 14.93 -6.96
N ALA A 221 9.30 15.12 -8.21
CA ALA A 221 10.15 16.27 -8.51
C ALA A 221 9.47 17.63 -8.25
N PRO A 222 8.19 17.88 -8.64
CA PRO A 222 7.51 19.12 -8.31
C PRO A 222 7.37 19.37 -6.81
N ARG A 223 7.17 18.30 -6.03
CA ARG A 223 7.10 18.39 -4.55
C ARG A 223 8.45 18.75 -3.95
N MET A 224 9.56 18.20 -4.48
CA MET A 224 10.93 18.55 -4.07
C MET A 224 11.24 20.02 -4.36
N PHE A 225 10.83 20.53 -5.54
CA PHE A 225 11.01 21.96 -5.89
C PHE A 225 10.23 22.89 -4.98
N ALA A 226 9.04 22.48 -4.56
CA ALA A 226 8.21 23.23 -3.63
C ALA A 226 8.62 23.05 -2.15
N ALA A 227 9.56 22.12 -1.85
CA ALA A 227 9.83 21.62 -0.50
C ALA A 227 8.55 21.18 0.24
N ASN A 228 7.58 20.65 -0.50
CA ASN A 228 6.32 20.15 0.04
C ASN A 228 6.42 18.63 0.27
N TYR A 229 6.62 18.25 1.52
CA TYR A 229 6.69 16.86 1.97
C TYR A 229 5.48 16.45 2.80
N ASP A 230 4.32 17.10 2.59
CA ASP A 230 3.05 16.65 3.15
C ASP A 230 2.76 15.19 2.72
N PRO A 231 2.39 14.30 3.66
CA PRO A 231 2.42 12.88 3.41
C PRO A 231 1.30 12.40 2.47
N GLY A 232 1.66 12.04 1.23
CA GLY A 232 0.87 11.13 0.39
C GLY A 232 1.14 9.68 0.75
N PHE A 233 2.43 9.34 0.98
CA PHE A 233 2.86 8.06 1.55
C PHE A 233 4.03 8.30 2.51
N ARG A 234 3.80 8.05 3.81
CA ARG A 234 4.76 8.38 4.86
C ARG A 234 6.05 7.58 4.76
N MET A 235 7.18 8.21 5.06
CA MET A 235 8.50 7.58 5.06
C MET A 235 8.55 6.32 5.92
N LYS A 236 7.99 6.35 7.14
CA LYS A 236 7.94 5.17 8.03
C LYS A 236 7.23 3.96 7.41
N LEU A 237 6.21 4.18 6.57
CA LEU A 237 5.50 3.11 5.88
C LEU A 237 6.35 2.54 4.74
N HIS A 238 7.12 3.38 4.05
CA HIS A 238 8.05 2.90 3.03
C HIS A 238 9.22 2.13 3.65
N VAL A 239 9.76 2.60 4.78
CA VAL A 239 10.77 1.85 5.56
C VAL A 239 10.22 0.48 5.99
N LYS A 240 8.98 0.41 6.47
CA LYS A 240 8.30 -0.87 6.75
C LYS A 240 8.25 -1.78 5.52
N ASP A 241 7.89 -1.23 4.35
CA ASP A 241 7.84 -2.01 3.12
C ASP A 241 9.23 -2.50 2.70
N LEU A 242 10.27 -1.66 2.78
CA LEU A 242 11.64 -2.06 2.48
C LEU A 242 12.18 -3.09 3.50
N THR A 243 11.73 -3.05 4.75
CA THR A 243 12.03 -4.11 5.73
C THR A 243 11.49 -5.45 5.26
N ASN A 244 10.24 -5.49 4.76
CA ASN A 244 9.66 -6.69 4.18
C ASN A 244 10.43 -7.14 2.92
N VAL A 245 10.88 -6.20 2.07
CA VAL A 245 11.70 -6.50 0.90
C VAL A 245 13.01 -7.18 1.31
N LEU A 246 13.77 -6.55 2.21
CA LEU A 246 15.10 -7.03 2.58
C LEU A 246 15.05 -8.36 3.36
N SER A 247 14.05 -8.55 4.23
CA SER A 247 13.86 -9.83 4.91
C SER A 247 13.48 -10.95 3.94
N THR A 248 12.60 -10.68 2.97
CA THR A 248 12.25 -11.66 1.92
C THR A 248 13.45 -11.97 1.03
N SER A 249 14.19 -10.93 0.61
CA SER A 249 15.41 -11.05 -0.18
C SER A 249 16.47 -11.92 0.52
N GLN A 250 16.65 -11.72 1.83
CA GLN A 250 17.58 -12.53 2.63
C GLN A 250 17.16 -14.00 2.68
N ALA A 251 15.88 -14.28 2.88
CA ALA A 251 15.35 -15.64 2.90
C ALA A 251 15.52 -16.36 1.54
N LEU A 252 15.50 -15.60 0.44
CA LEU A 252 15.69 -16.12 -0.93
C LEU A 252 17.15 -16.09 -1.42
N HIS A 253 18.10 -15.63 -0.58
CA HIS A 253 19.50 -15.42 -0.97
C HIS A 253 19.67 -14.50 -2.19
N ASN A 254 18.79 -13.50 -2.35
CA ASN A 254 18.81 -12.54 -3.45
C ASN A 254 19.44 -11.21 -3.01
N ALA A 255 20.48 -10.74 -3.67
CA ALA A 255 21.15 -9.48 -3.34
C ALA A 255 20.34 -8.26 -3.81
N MET A 256 20.13 -7.29 -2.91
CA MET A 256 19.37 -6.04 -3.15
C MET A 256 20.19 -4.79 -2.73
N PRO A 257 21.39 -4.56 -3.30
CA PRO A 257 22.30 -3.51 -2.81
C PRO A 257 21.73 -2.11 -2.91
N LEU A 258 21.03 -1.75 -4.00
CA LEU A 258 20.43 -0.42 -4.16
C LEU A 258 19.32 -0.18 -3.13
N THR A 259 18.43 -1.16 -2.96
CA THR A 259 17.34 -1.09 -1.99
C THR A 259 17.86 -0.98 -0.56
N ALA A 260 18.89 -1.75 -0.22
CA ALA A 260 19.52 -1.69 1.10
C ALA A 260 20.12 -0.31 1.37
N GLN A 261 20.82 0.27 0.40
CA GLN A 261 21.39 1.61 0.53
C GLN A 261 20.31 2.69 0.72
N VAL A 262 19.22 2.63 -0.04
CA VAL A 262 18.11 3.58 0.11
C VAL A 262 17.41 3.41 1.47
N MET A 263 17.29 2.18 1.96
CA MET A 263 16.75 1.90 3.30
C MET A 263 17.55 2.63 4.39
N GLU A 264 18.91 2.55 4.35
CA GLU A 264 19.80 3.24 5.31
C GLU A 264 19.62 4.77 5.26
N MET A 265 19.46 5.34 4.07
CA MET A 265 19.19 6.77 3.89
C MET A 265 17.85 7.19 4.52
N MET A 266 16.79 6.40 4.31
CA MET A 266 15.48 6.65 4.91
C MET A 266 15.51 6.50 6.43
N GLN A 267 16.22 5.50 6.96
CA GLN A 267 16.39 5.31 8.40
C GLN A 267 17.14 6.48 9.05
N THR A 268 18.15 7.02 8.37
CA THR A 268 18.85 8.24 8.81
C THR A 268 17.88 9.40 8.97
N LEU A 269 17.04 9.63 7.97
CA LEU A 269 16.01 10.69 8.04
C LEU A 269 14.97 10.43 9.13
N MET A 270 14.58 9.17 9.35
CA MET A 270 13.67 8.83 10.45
C MET A 270 14.29 9.14 11.82
N ALA A 271 15.57 8.86 12.01
CA ALA A 271 16.31 9.21 13.23
C ALA A 271 16.40 10.75 13.44
N GLU A 272 16.37 11.51 12.36
CA GLU A 272 16.33 12.99 12.37
C GLU A 272 14.90 13.56 12.55
N GLY A 273 13.87 12.72 12.76
CA GLY A 273 12.50 13.15 13.05
C GLY A 273 11.58 13.23 11.82
N HIS A 274 12.02 12.77 10.64
CA HIS A 274 11.26 12.84 9.39
C HIS A 274 10.37 11.60 9.11
N SER A 275 9.94 10.86 10.14
CA SER A 275 9.14 9.63 9.97
C SER A 275 7.77 9.87 9.33
N GLU A 276 7.17 11.02 9.59
CA GLU A 276 5.80 11.36 9.17
C GLU A 276 5.75 12.11 7.82
N VAL A 277 6.88 12.55 7.27
CA VAL A 277 6.90 13.23 5.96
C VAL A 277 6.67 12.25 4.82
N ASP A 278 6.28 12.77 3.65
CA ASP A 278 6.19 11.97 2.41
C ASP A 278 7.56 11.32 2.10
N HIS A 279 7.55 10.12 1.56
CA HIS A 279 8.78 9.40 1.19
C HIS A 279 9.62 10.15 0.11
N GLY A 280 9.02 11.10 -0.63
CA GLY A 280 9.74 12.05 -1.48
C GLY A 280 10.70 12.95 -0.70
N GLY A 281 10.49 13.10 0.63
CA GLY A 281 11.42 13.73 1.55
C GLY A 281 12.79 13.06 1.64
N LEU A 282 13.02 11.91 0.98
CA LEU A 282 14.34 11.33 0.77
C LEU A 282 15.32 12.34 0.11
N ALA A 283 14.79 13.32 -0.62
CA ALA A 283 15.58 14.43 -1.15
C ALA A 283 16.37 15.19 -0.07
N LEU A 284 15.83 15.32 1.14
CA LEU A 284 16.48 16.00 2.26
C LEU A 284 17.83 15.37 2.64
N PHE A 285 17.96 14.04 2.50
CA PHE A 285 19.22 13.34 2.72
C PHE A 285 20.31 13.83 1.74
N TYR A 286 19.98 13.88 0.46
CA TYR A 286 20.90 14.31 -0.59
C TYR A 286 21.16 15.82 -0.53
N GLU A 287 20.17 16.64 -0.20
CA GLU A 287 20.33 18.09 0.01
C GLU A 287 21.35 18.37 1.12
N LYS A 288 21.22 17.67 2.26
CA LYS A 288 22.16 17.77 3.39
C LYS A 288 23.58 17.38 3.02
N MET A 289 23.73 16.23 2.32
CA MET A 289 25.05 15.77 1.86
C MET A 289 25.74 16.73 0.91
N ASN A 290 24.97 17.40 0.07
CA ASN A 290 25.47 18.27 -0.99
C ASN A 290 25.54 19.75 -0.60
N GLY A 291 24.95 20.15 0.52
CA GLY A 291 24.87 21.55 0.95
C GLY A 291 24.07 22.44 -0.02
N VAL A 292 23.13 21.87 -0.76
CA VAL A 292 22.30 22.56 -1.77
C VAL A 292 20.87 22.00 -1.67
N SER A 293 19.88 22.87 -1.74
CA SER A 293 18.47 22.47 -1.75
C SER A 293 17.86 22.52 -3.15
N LEU A 294 16.95 21.59 -3.46
CA LEU A 294 16.13 21.59 -4.68
C LEU A 294 15.05 22.67 -4.63
N LYS A 295 14.74 23.19 -3.44
CA LYS A 295 13.75 24.26 -3.28
C LYS A 295 14.02 25.43 -4.21
N GLU A 296 12.96 25.90 -4.87
CA GLU A 296 13.02 27.13 -5.66
C GLU A 296 13.30 28.33 -4.73
N GLU A 297 14.30 29.15 -5.08
CA GLU A 297 14.48 30.45 -4.45
C GLU A 297 13.43 31.39 -5.05
N LEU A 298 12.65 32.03 -4.18
CA LEU A 298 11.77 33.12 -4.60
C LEU A 298 12.64 34.24 -5.19
N ARG A 299 12.54 34.42 -6.51
CA ARG A 299 13.18 35.55 -7.21
C ARG A 299 12.33 36.79 -7.04
#